data_83232ffb5353b10e57a4a9a99ac5a445
#
_entry.id   83232ffb5353b10e57a4a9a99ac5a445
#
_cell.length_a   1.000
_cell.length_b   1.000
_cell.length_c   1.000
_cell.angle_alpha   90.00
_cell.angle_beta   90.00
_cell.angle_gamma   90.00
#
_symmetry.space_group_name_H-M   'P 1'
#
loop_
_entity.id
_entity.type
_entity.pdbx_description
1 polymer ?
#
loop_
_entity_poly.entity_id
_entity_poly.type
_entity_poly.pdbx_seq_one_letter_code
_entity_poly.pdbx_strand_id
1 'polypeptide(L)'
;MVTFLMASPFTHFILRNRCTSRMKKRALVHGRSNIPAQASSPIGKDFDPRGYRRGLGATNKYTRKFLNDPDAKRRMEDEGIGYSTTGLVAQIKEKNFAHTKEGVTIKLADSYGFCWGVERAVQMCYEARKQYPTKEIWITNEIIHNPTVNMRLSEMGVNFIQETDGVKNFNPVKSESVVILPAFGASIDEMKLLADMGVMIVDTTCPWVSRVWNSVDRHARKQFTSIIHGKFEHEETIATASFAKTYLVVKDIKEARWVCDYILNRGATKTEFMRKFKNAHSDGFDPVKDLDAVGVANQTTMLKGETEAIGKLFERTMMEKHGVQNLGKHYFVTNTICGATQERQDAIRKLIDEKPDIMIIVGGFNSSNTSHLQEISEVASIPSYWVDTADRIDTESNRISWKTSCGEMRETENWLPQDSLTVGITSGASTPDKVVENVLEAIFKSRAKMKVRCTINNL
;
A
#
# COMPACT_ATOMS: atom_id res chain seq x y z
N MET A 1 26.54 -62.34 0.83
CA MET A 1 26.57 -61.28 -0.15
C MET A 1 25.70 -60.16 0.39
N VAL A 2 26.30 -59.19 1.08
CA VAL A 2 25.60 -58.13 1.81
C VAL A 2 25.84 -56.82 1.05
N THR A 3 24.77 -56.23 0.53
CA THR A 3 24.81 -54.97 -0.21
C THR A 3 24.54 -53.83 0.77
N PHE A 4 25.54 -53.00 1.00
CA PHE A 4 25.42 -51.75 1.77
C PHE A 4 24.70 -50.70 0.95
N LEU A 5 23.54 -50.22 1.44
CA LEU A 5 22.89 -49.00 1.02
C LEU A 5 23.38 -47.86 1.92
N MET A 6 24.11 -46.92 1.34
CA MET A 6 24.45 -45.65 1.99
C MET A 6 23.26 -44.72 1.93
N ALA A 7 22.71 -44.37 3.09
CA ALA A 7 21.73 -43.31 3.26
C ALA A 7 22.45 -41.99 3.52
N SER A 8 22.16 -40.99 2.67
CA SER A 8 22.58 -39.61 2.86
C SER A 8 21.61 -38.91 3.84
N PRO A 9 22.08 -38.16 4.82
CA PRO A 9 21.22 -37.42 5.73
C PRO A 9 20.98 -36.02 5.17
N PHE A 10 19.89 -35.81 4.43
CA PHE A 10 19.31 -34.46 4.25
C PHE A 10 18.39 -34.18 5.42
N THR A 11 18.93 -33.52 6.43
CA THR A 11 18.18 -32.99 7.57
C THR A 11 17.40 -31.77 7.09
N HIS A 12 16.10 -31.90 7.01
CA HIS A 12 15.17 -30.80 6.84
C HIS A 12 15.25 -29.85 8.03
N PHE A 13 15.97 -28.74 7.88
CA PHE A 13 15.85 -27.59 8.77
C PHE A 13 14.69 -26.72 8.26
N ILE A 14 13.46 -27.06 8.69
CA ILE A 14 12.32 -26.17 8.56
C ILE A 14 12.46 -25.11 9.66
N LEU A 15 13.14 -24.01 9.35
CA LEU A 15 13.06 -22.80 10.14
C LEU A 15 11.65 -22.21 9.99
N ARG A 16 10.76 -22.62 10.89
CA ARG A 16 9.53 -21.88 11.18
C ARG A 16 9.94 -20.55 11.82
N ASN A 17 10.20 -19.53 11.02
CA ASN A 17 10.26 -18.15 11.50
C ASN A 17 8.83 -17.74 11.93
N ARG A 18 8.49 -18.08 13.18
CA ARG A 18 7.38 -17.42 13.86
C ARG A 18 7.83 -16.01 14.18
N CYS A 19 7.29 -15.03 13.49
CA CYS A 19 7.33 -13.64 13.88
C CYS A 19 6.60 -13.50 15.23
N THR A 20 7.32 -13.75 16.34
CA THR A 20 6.83 -13.51 17.70
C THR A 20 7.27 -12.11 18.12
N SER A 21 6.67 -11.09 17.54
CA SER A 21 6.82 -9.75 18.09
C SER A 21 6.07 -9.71 19.44
N ARG A 22 6.82 -9.75 20.53
CA ARG A 22 6.37 -9.20 21.81
C ARG A 22 6.21 -7.69 21.62
N MET A 23 5.07 -7.29 21.04
CA MET A 23 4.64 -5.91 21.12
C MET A 23 4.54 -5.54 22.60
N LYS A 24 5.45 -4.66 23.07
CA LYS A 24 5.18 -3.90 24.28
C LYS A 24 3.83 -3.23 24.03
N LYS A 25 2.81 -3.65 24.77
CA LYS A 25 1.49 -3.02 24.83
C LYS A 25 1.70 -1.59 25.33
N ARG A 26 2.00 -0.65 24.44
CA ARG A 26 1.54 0.71 24.65
C ARG A 26 0.04 0.66 24.41
N ALA A 27 -0.72 1.01 25.41
CA ALA A 27 -2.16 1.20 25.31
C ALA A 27 -2.40 2.23 24.19
N LEU A 28 -2.75 1.74 22.98
CA LEU A 28 -3.25 2.59 21.92
C LEU A 28 -4.61 3.08 22.37
N VAL A 29 -4.63 4.35 22.80
CA VAL A 29 -5.84 5.13 22.95
C VAL A 29 -6.54 5.12 21.59
N HIS A 30 -7.83 4.85 21.61
CA HIS A 30 -8.71 4.73 20.48
C HIS A 30 -8.46 5.83 19.43
N GLY A 31 -8.07 5.46 18.22
CA GLY A 31 -8.12 6.32 17.05
C GLY A 31 -9.56 6.57 16.61
N ARG A 32 -10.34 7.26 17.42
CA ARG A 32 -11.40 8.13 16.94
C ARG A 32 -10.69 9.38 16.50
N SER A 33 -10.84 9.76 15.23
CA SER A 33 -10.60 11.13 14.82
C SER A 33 -11.39 12.00 15.81
N ASN A 34 -10.72 12.57 16.79
CA ASN A 34 -11.30 13.67 17.57
C ASN A 34 -11.32 14.88 16.63
N ILE A 35 -12.23 14.85 15.68
CA ILE A 35 -12.71 16.05 15.02
C ILE A 35 -13.21 16.91 16.16
N PRO A 36 -12.77 18.19 16.28
CA PRO A 36 -13.23 19.09 17.33
C PRO A 36 -14.75 19.00 17.41
N ALA A 37 -15.32 18.94 18.61
CA ALA A 37 -16.75 18.75 18.86
C ALA A 37 -17.68 19.83 18.24
N GLN A 38 -17.15 20.71 17.42
CA GLN A 38 -17.88 21.74 16.65
C GLN A 38 -18.08 21.42 15.15
N ALA A 39 -17.57 20.31 14.65
CA ALA A 39 -17.75 19.93 13.25
C ALA A 39 -18.31 18.51 13.14
N SER A 40 -19.51 18.44 12.61
CA SER A 40 -20.30 17.30 12.15
C SER A 40 -21.18 16.62 13.19
N SER A 41 -22.48 16.70 12.95
CA SER A 41 -23.46 15.75 13.47
C SER A 41 -23.08 14.35 13.02
N PRO A 42 -23.21 13.30 13.86
CA PRO A 42 -22.89 11.93 13.46
C PRO A 42 -23.65 11.58 12.18
N ILE A 43 -22.95 10.93 11.23
CA ILE A 43 -23.54 10.52 9.96
C ILE A 43 -24.76 9.63 10.28
N GLY A 44 -25.96 10.11 9.94
CA GLY A 44 -27.21 9.35 10.13
C GLY A 44 -27.17 8.06 9.30
N LYS A 45 -27.92 7.03 9.76
CA LYS A 45 -28.01 5.72 9.08
C LYS A 45 -28.47 5.79 7.62
N ASP A 46 -29.08 6.92 7.20
CA ASP A 46 -29.61 7.14 5.85
C ASP A 46 -28.75 8.08 4.99
N PHE A 47 -27.53 8.39 5.44
CA PHE A 47 -26.62 9.24 4.67
C PHE A 47 -26.12 8.53 3.40
N ASP A 48 -26.19 9.20 2.25
CA ASP A 48 -25.67 8.74 0.95
C ASP A 48 -24.26 9.32 0.67
N PRO A 49 -23.16 8.61 0.98
CA PRO A 49 -21.79 9.09 0.77
C PRO A 49 -21.49 9.41 -0.69
N ARG A 50 -22.03 8.62 -1.62
CA ARG A 50 -21.82 8.82 -3.05
C ARG A 50 -22.57 10.04 -3.58
N GLY A 51 -23.82 10.22 -3.13
CA GLY A 51 -24.61 11.41 -3.43
C GLY A 51 -23.95 12.68 -2.90
N TYR A 52 -23.48 12.65 -1.65
CA TYR A 52 -22.73 13.75 -1.05
C TYR A 52 -21.50 14.14 -1.86
N ARG A 53 -20.62 13.17 -2.18
CA ARG A 53 -19.40 13.43 -2.98
C ARG A 53 -19.74 13.97 -4.38
N ARG A 54 -20.84 13.53 -4.97
CA ARG A 54 -21.33 14.05 -6.24
C ARG A 54 -21.83 15.49 -6.10
N GLY A 55 -22.51 15.79 -5.00
CA GLY A 55 -22.93 17.15 -4.63
C GLY A 55 -21.75 18.09 -4.46
N LEU A 56 -20.67 17.66 -3.78
CA LEU A 56 -19.43 18.42 -3.70
C LEU A 56 -18.90 18.79 -5.09
N GLY A 57 -18.91 17.85 -6.03
CA GLY A 57 -18.47 18.05 -7.43
C GLY A 57 -19.30 19.10 -8.20
N ALA A 58 -20.49 19.44 -7.74
CA ALA A 58 -21.31 20.51 -8.30
C ALA A 58 -20.95 21.87 -7.68
N THR A 59 -20.11 21.94 -6.66
CA THR A 59 -19.64 23.19 -6.06
C THR A 59 -18.41 23.74 -6.78
N ASN A 60 -18.22 25.05 -6.74
CA ASN A 60 -16.98 25.65 -7.24
C ASN A 60 -15.78 25.47 -6.31
N LYS A 61 -15.95 24.75 -5.19
CA LYS A 61 -14.93 24.52 -4.15
C LYS A 61 -14.43 23.08 -4.11
N TYR A 62 -14.77 22.25 -5.11
CA TYR A 62 -14.30 20.88 -5.22
C TYR A 62 -13.96 20.52 -6.67
N THR A 63 -12.80 19.98 -6.90
CA THR A 63 -12.39 19.53 -8.23
C THR A 63 -11.67 18.17 -8.18
N ARG A 64 -11.93 17.35 -9.19
CA ARG A 64 -11.20 16.12 -9.53
C ARG A 64 -10.60 16.20 -10.94
N LYS A 65 -10.65 17.40 -11.52
CA LYS A 65 -10.20 17.61 -12.89
C LYS A 65 -8.69 17.45 -12.95
N PHE A 66 -8.23 16.51 -13.74
CA PHE A 66 -6.86 16.34 -14.16
C PHE A 66 -6.66 17.15 -15.43
N LEU A 67 -5.83 18.17 -15.38
CA LEU A 67 -5.61 19.07 -16.51
C LEU A 67 -4.67 18.46 -17.53
N ASN A 68 -3.82 17.51 -17.11
CA ASN A 68 -2.75 16.93 -17.90
C ASN A 68 -1.82 18.01 -18.48
N ASP A 69 -1.49 19.01 -17.64
CA ASP A 69 -0.69 20.17 -18.00
C ASP A 69 0.75 19.73 -18.35
N PRO A 70 1.21 19.92 -19.59
CA PRO A 70 2.53 19.45 -20.01
C PRO A 70 3.69 20.15 -19.31
N ASP A 71 3.54 21.39 -18.85
CA ASP A 71 4.58 22.11 -18.11
C ASP A 71 4.70 21.56 -16.69
N ALA A 72 3.58 21.29 -16.03
CA ALA A 72 3.56 20.66 -14.70
C ALA A 72 4.19 19.26 -14.78
N LYS A 73 3.86 18.50 -15.83
CA LYS A 73 4.45 17.18 -16.07
C LYS A 73 5.95 17.26 -16.31
N ARG A 74 6.39 18.14 -17.20
CA ARG A 74 7.82 18.34 -17.49
C ARG A 74 8.59 18.71 -16.23
N ARG A 75 8.08 19.67 -15.44
CA ARG A 75 8.71 20.06 -14.18
C ARG A 75 8.84 18.88 -13.21
N MET A 76 7.80 18.06 -13.09
CA MET A 76 7.83 16.85 -12.26
C MET A 76 8.92 15.87 -12.73
N GLU A 77 9.04 15.66 -14.06
CA GLU A 77 10.05 14.79 -14.67
C GLU A 77 11.48 15.36 -14.48
N ASP A 78 11.69 16.66 -14.70
CA ASP A 78 12.97 17.34 -14.49
C ASP A 78 13.45 17.24 -13.03
N GLU A 79 12.52 17.20 -12.10
CA GLU A 79 12.77 17.01 -10.66
C GLU A 79 12.96 15.53 -10.28
N GLY A 80 12.97 14.61 -11.25
CA GLY A 80 13.17 13.16 -11.03
C GLY A 80 11.97 12.47 -10.38
N ILE A 81 10.79 13.06 -10.46
CA ILE A 81 9.55 12.49 -9.95
C ILE A 81 8.77 11.91 -11.13
N GLY A 82 8.70 10.59 -11.21
CA GLY A 82 7.99 9.88 -12.28
C GLY A 82 8.86 8.88 -13.01
N TYR A 83 8.56 8.69 -14.30
CA TYR A 83 9.32 7.80 -15.18
C TYR A 83 10.53 8.52 -15.75
N SER A 84 11.67 7.83 -15.78
CA SER A 84 12.88 8.32 -16.42
C SER A 84 12.94 7.88 -17.88
N THR A 85 13.15 8.84 -18.77
CA THR A 85 13.43 8.61 -20.21
C THR A 85 14.92 8.53 -20.52
N THR A 86 15.75 8.89 -19.56
CA THR A 86 17.21 8.92 -19.64
C THR A 86 17.82 8.26 -18.40
N GLY A 87 19.15 8.06 -18.40
CA GLY A 87 19.86 7.50 -17.24
C GLY A 87 19.97 5.96 -17.25
N LEU A 88 20.41 5.42 -16.12
CA LEU A 88 20.74 4.00 -15.99
C LEU A 88 19.49 3.09 -16.12
N VAL A 89 18.39 3.50 -15.52
CA VAL A 89 17.12 2.75 -15.58
C VAL A 89 16.60 2.65 -17.02
N ALA A 90 16.64 3.75 -17.79
CA ALA A 90 16.25 3.74 -19.20
C ALA A 90 17.14 2.78 -20.02
N GLN A 91 18.47 2.83 -19.79
CA GLN A 91 19.41 1.91 -20.45
C GLN A 91 19.14 0.43 -20.10
N ILE A 92 18.76 0.13 -18.88
CA ILE A 92 18.40 -1.24 -18.46
C ILE A 92 17.14 -1.71 -19.19
N LYS A 93 16.11 -0.84 -19.29
CA LYS A 93 14.89 -1.15 -20.06
C LYS A 93 15.18 -1.47 -21.52
N GLU A 94 16.02 -0.69 -22.18
CA GLU A 94 16.46 -0.92 -23.58
C GLU A 94 17.21 -2.25 -23.76
N LYS A 95 17.89 -2.74 -22.70
CA LYS A 95 18.65 -4.00 -22.69
C LYS A 95 17.86 -5.17 -22.12
N ASN A 96 16.57 -5.26 -22.42
CA ASN A 96 15.70 -6.34 -21.94
C ASN A 96 15.71 -6.48 -20.42
N PHE A 97 15.67 -5.37 -19.68
CA PHE A 97 15.64 -5.32 -18.22
C PHE A 97 16.83 -5.96 -17.52
N ALA A 98 17.99 -6.09 -18.19
CA ALA A 98 19.19 -6.65 -17.62
C ALA A 98 20.42 -5.76 -17.90
N HIS A 99 21.32 -5.64 -16.92
CA HIS A 99 22.57 -4.89 -17.06
C HIS A 99 23.65 -5.46 -16.15
N THR A 100 24.83 -5.72 -16.70
CA THR A 100 25.98 -6.22 -15.93
C THR A 100 27.05 -5.16 -15.82
N LYS A 101 27.46 -4.86 -14.59
CA LYS A 101 28.56 -3.95 -14.29
C LYS A 101 29.28 -4.40 -13.02
N GLU A 102 30.61 -4.28 -12.95
CA GLU A 102 31.40 -4.64 -11.77
C GLU A 102 31.22 -6.10 -11.26
N GLY A 103 30.82 -7.04 -12.14
CA GLY A 103 30.53 -8.43 -11.76
C GLY A 103 29.16 -8.61 -11.08
N VAL A 104 28.32 -7.57 -11.08
CA VAL A 104 26.93 -7.64 -10.64
C VAL A 104 26.04 -7.57 -11.86
N THR A 105 25.18 -8.57 -12.04
CA THR A 105 24.13 -8.57 -13.04
C THR A 105 22.83 -8.10 -12.39
N ILE A 106 22.37 -6.92 -12.75
CA ILE A 106 21.05 -6.43 -12.34
C ILE A 106 20.01 -7.01 -13.28
N LYS A 107 18.91 -7.51 -12.71
CA LYS A 107 17.67 -7.84 -13.41
C LYS A 107 16.53 -7.02 -12.82
N LEU A 108 15.94 -6.16 -13.64
CA LEU A 108 14.84 -5.29 -13.24
C LEU A 108 13.51 -5.98 -13.60
N ALA A 109 12.55 -5.98 -12.68
CA ALA A 109 11.20 -6.46 -12.97
C ALA A 109 10.58 -5.72 -14.17
N ASP A 110 9.83 -6.41 -15.02
CA ASP A 110 9.22 -5.84 -16.23
C ASP A 110 8.08 -4.85 -15.92
N SER A 111 7.50 -4.93 -14.72
CA SER A 111 6.56 -3.96 -14.17
C SER A 111 6.98 -3.53 -12.77
N TYR A 112 7.33 -2.27 -12.59
CA TYR A 112 7.80 -1.67 -11.35
C TYR A 112 7.55 -0.14 -11.36
N GLY A 113 7.85 0.56 -10.27
CA GLY A 113 7.82 2.01 -10.20
C GLY A 113 6.41 2.62 -10.23
N PHE A 114 6.29 3.88 -10.59
CA PHE A 114 5.03 4.61 -10.60
C PHE A 114 3.94 3.86 -11.37
N CYS A 115 2.73 3.90 -10.86
CA CYS A 115 1.56 3.57 -11.66
C CYS A 115 0.87 4.87 -12.12
N TRP A 116 0.05 4.76 -13.16
CA TRP A 116 -0.68 5.92 -13.70
C TRP A 116 -1.49 6.67 -12.63
N GLY A 117 -2.13 5.95 -11.69
CA GLY A 117 -2.93 6.57 -10.63
C GLY A 117 -2.10 7.41 -9.66
N VAL A 118 -0.89 6.97 -9.36
CA VAL A 118 0.10 7.69 -8.54
C VAL A 118 0.67 8.88 -9.30
N GLU A 119 1.13 8.68 -10.54
CA GLU A 119 1.65 9.75 -11.39
C GLU A 119 0.63 10.90 -11.51
N ARG A 120 -0.63 10.55 -11.83
CA ARG A 120 -1.73 11.51 -11.90
C ARG A 120 -1.90 12.31 -10.60
N ALA A 121 -1.87 11.65 -9.44
CA ALA A 121 -2.08 12.32 -8.16
C ALA A 121 -0.97 13.33 -7.87
N VAL A 122 0.29 12.95 -8.11
CA VAL A 122 1.45 13.84 -7.93
C VAL A 122 1.40 14.98 -8.94
N GLN A 123 1.14 14.72 -10.22
CA GLN A 123 1.02 15.77 -11.24
C GLN A 123 -0.09 16.78 -10.89
N MET A 124 -1.22 16.34 -10.37
CA MET A 124 -2.29 17.23 -9.90
C MET A 124 -1.83 18.18 -8.77
N CYS A 125 -0.87 17.77 -7.93
CA CYS A 125 -0.27 18.67 -6.93
C CYS A 125 0.57 19.76 -7.59
N TYR A 126 1.35 19.44 -8.61
CA TYR A 126 2.11 20.41 -9.41
C TYR A 126 1.17 21.36 -10.14
N GLU A 127 0.08 20.86 -10.73
CA GLU A 127 -0.96 21.65 -11.36
C GLU A 127 -1.63 22.59 -10.35
N ALA A 128 -1.96 22.10 -9.14
CA ALA A 128 -2.54 22.91 -8.08
C ALA A 128 -1.59 24.03 -7.65
N ARG A 129 -0.28 23.78 -7.49
CA ARG A 129 0.70 24.82 -7.17
C ARG A 129 0.82 25.87 -8.28
N LYS A 130 0.76 25.46 -9.57
CA LYS A 130 0.75 26.36 -10.71
C LYS A 130 -0.54 27.21 -10.76
N GLN A 131 -1.69 26.61 -10.48
CA GLN A 131 -2.99 27.26 -10.51
C GLN A 131 -3.20 28.23 -9.33
N TYR A 132 -2.63 27.91 -8.16
CA TYR A 132 -2.78 28.70 -6.94
C TYR A 132 -1.42 29.16 -6.38
N PRO A 133 -0.68 30.00 -7.09
CA PRO A 133 0.73 30.32 -6.77
C PRO A 133 0.90 31.03 -5.42
N THR A 134 -0.10 31.79 -4.96
CA THR A 134 -0.05 32.58 -3.72
C THR A 134 -0.85 32.00 -2.56
N LYS A 135 -1.66 30.93 -2.80
CA LYS A 135 -2.45 30.32 -1.74
C LYS A 135 -1.65 29.32 -0.93
N GLU A 136 -2.00 29.18 0.34
CA GLU A 136 -1.56 28.08 1.15
C GLU A 136 -2.16 26.78 0.61
N ILE A 137 -1.30 25.77 0.33
CA ILE A 137 -1.72 24.45 -0.11
C ILE A 137 -1.38 23.46 0.99
N TRP A 138 -2.34 22.61 1.33
CA TRP A 138 -2.25 21.58 2.34
C TRP A 138 -2.58 20.22 1.73
N ILE A 139 -1.92 19.16 2.20
CA ILE A 139 -2.31 17.77 1.93
C ILE A 139 -2.77 17.14 3.24
N THR A 140 -3.88 16.40 3.21
CA THR A 140 -4.48 15.84 4.43
C THR A 140 -3.70 14.67 5.02
N ASN A 141 -2.74 14.13 4.27
CA ASN A 141 -1.75 13.12 4.64
C ASN A 141 -0.62 13.15 3.59
N GLU A 142 0.27 12.14 3.55
CA GLU A 142 1.18 11.94 2.42
C GLU A 142 0.38 11.86 1.11
N ILE A 143 0.86 12.50 0.04
CA ILE A 143 0.18 12.37 -1.28
C ILE A 143 0.22 10.93 -1.77
N ILE A 144 1.34 10.28 -1.54
CA ILE A 144 1.65 8.87 -1.74
C ILE A 144 2.68 8.43 -0.70
N HIS A 145 2.78 7.14 -0.42
CA HIS A 145 3.78 6.62 0.52
C HIS A 145 5.18 6.58 -0.10
N ASN A 146 5.75 7.76 -0.31
CA ASN A 146 7.13 7.93 -0.78
C ASN A 146 7.76 9.21 -0.19
N PRO A 147 8.81 9.08 0.65
CA PRO A 147 9.40 10.23 1.35
C PRO A 147 10.03 11.24 0.40
N THR A 148 10.67 10.80 -0.69
CA THR A 148 11.29 11.68 -1.68
C THR A 148 10.27 12.58 -2.36
N VAL A 149 9.11 12.02 -2.72
CA VAL A 149 8.02 12.77 -3.35
C VAL A 149 7.42 13.78 -2.37
N ASN A 150 7.12 13.36 -1.13
CA ASN A 150 6.54 14.23 -0.13
C ASN A 150 7.49 15.37 0.27
N MET A 151 8.81 15.08 0.39
CA MET A 151 9.82 16.09 0.62
C MET A 151 9.85 17.13 -0.53
N ARG A 152 9.77 16.68 -1.78
CA ARG A 152 9.77 17.57 -2.94
C ARG A 152 8.54 18.48 -2.97
N LEU A 153 7.38 17.97 -2.65
CA LEU A 153 6.16 18.79 -2.50
C LEU A 153 6.30 19.82 -1.38
N SER A 154 6.93 19.44 -0.26
CA SER A 154 7.23 20.39 0.83
C SER A 154 8.13 21.52 0.37
N GLU A 155 9.20 21.22 -0.40
CA GLU A 155 10.09 22.23 -1.00
C GLU A 155 9.36 23.18 -1.96
N MET A 156 8.27 22.72 -2.58
CA MET A 156 7.38 23.56 -3.39
C MET A 156 6.42 24.42 -2.57
N GLY A 157 6.51 24.42 -1.24
CA GLY A 157 5.63 25.16 -0.34
C GLY A 157 4.26 24.51 -0.17
N VAL A 158 4.16 23.19 -0.30
CA VAL A 158 2.97 22.42 0.07
C VAL A 158 3.13 21.94 1.51
N ASN A 159 2.13 22.22 2.34
CA ASN A 159 2.10 21.84 3.74
C ASN A 159 1.40 20.49 3.93
N PHE A 160 1.77 19.78 4.99
CA PHE A 160 1.15 18.50 5.35
C PHE A 160 0.42 18.63 6.68
N ILE A 161 -0.84 18.15 6.72
CA ILE A 161 -1.60 18.08 7.97
C ILE A 161 -0.89 17.12 8.92
N GLN A 162 -0.56 17.65 10.11
CA GLN A 162 0.09 16.86 11.14
C GLN A 162 -0.93 15.97 11.84
N GLU A 163 -0.54 14.73 12.11
CA GLU A 163 -1.33 13.75 12.85
C GLU A 163 -0.63 13.40 14.15
N THR A 164 -1.35 13.46 15.27
CA THR A 164 -0.85 13.07 16.58
C THR A 164 -1.86 12.11 17.22
N ASP A 165 -1.39 10.92 17.60
CA ASP A 165 -2.21 9.87 18.18
C ASP A 165 -3.46 9.49 17.35
N GLY A 166 -3.32 9.48 16.02
CA GLY A 166 -4.41 9.17 15.07
C GLY A 166 -5.38 10.34 14.83
N VAL A 167 -5.07 11.55 15.31
CA VAL A 167 -5.90 12.75 15.15
C VAL A 167 -5.19 13.77 14.25
N LYS A 168 -5.80 14.11 13.13
CA LYS A 168 -5.32 15.14 12.21
C LYS A 168 -5.66 16.53 12.74
N ASN A 169 -4.68 17.43 12.70
CA ASN A 169 -4.84 18.82 13.16
C ASN A 169 -5.14 19.76 11.96
N PHE A 170 -6.39 20.10 11.76
CA PHE A 170 -6.84 21.03 10.73
C PHE A 170 -6.84 22.50 11.16
N ASN A 171 -6.47 22.84 12.41
CA ASN A 171 -6.50 24.21 12.91
C ASN A 171 -5.68 25.23 12.09
N PRO A 172 -4.52 24.85 11.49
CA PRO A 172 -3.76 25.79 10.67
C PRO A 172 -4.41 26.13 9.31
N VAL A 173 -5.38 25.33 8.85
CA VAL A 173 -6.00 25.45 7.54
C VAL A 173 -7.04 26.58 7.57
N LYS A 174 -6.88 27.57 6.67
CA LYS A 174 -7.79 28.71 6.53
C LYS A 174 -8.83 28.46 5.43
N SER A 175 -9.94 29.19 5.44
CA SER A 175 -11.03 29.03 4.46
C SER A 175 -10.61 29.33 3.02
N GLU A 176 -9.60 30.16 2.80
CA GLU A 176 -9.04 30.50 1.49
C GLU A 176 -7.98 29.50 1.00
N SER A 177 -7.55 28.56 1.86
CA SER A 177 -6.55 27.55 1.54
C SER A 177 -7.05 26.57 0.48
N VAL A 178 -6.13 25.93 -0.20
CA VAL A 178 -6.37 24.77 -1.07
C VAL A 178 -5.99 23.51 -0.30
N VAL A 179 -6.86 22.52 -0.22
CA VAL A 179 -6.59 21.24 0.43
C VAL A 179 -6.65 20.12 -0.59
N ILE A 180 -5.58 19.35 -0.66
CA ILE A 180 -5.42 18.22 -1.58
C ILE A 180 -5.72 16.93 -0.82
N LEU A 181 -6.66 16.13 -1.33
CA LEU A 181 -6.89 14.77 -0.87
C LEU A 181 -5.93 13.81 -1.59
N PRO A 182 -5.25 12.89 -0.87
CA PRO A 182 -4.21 12.04 -1.45
C PRO A 182 -4.73 10.96 -2.42
N ALA A 183 -3.81 10.25 -3.06
CA ALA A 183 -4.13 9.21 -4.04
C ALA A 183 -4.99 8.07 -3.48
N PHE A 184 -4.84 7.74 -2.20
CA PHE A 184 -5.63 6.72 -1.51
C PHE A 184 -6.96 7.21 -0.94
N GLY A 185 -7.28 8.51 -1.14
CA GLY A 185 -8.55 9.11 -0.77
C GLY A 185 -8.60 9.68 0.64
N ALA A 186 -9.79 10.11 1.03
CA ALA A 186 -10.09 10.61 2.37
C ALA A 186 -11.45 10.06 2.83
N SER A 187 -11.69 10.03 4.14
CA SER A 187 -12.99 9.63 4.67
C SER A 187 -14.08 10.66 4.35
N ILE A 188 -15.33 10.22 4.38
CA ILE A 188 -16.49 11.13 4.20
C ILE A 188 -16.52 12.22 5.26
N ASP A 189 -16.14 11.90 6.51
CA ASP A 189 -16.13 12.89 7.60
C ASP A 189 -15.07 13.96 7.35
N GLU A 190 -13.89 13.55 6.86
CA GLU A 190 -12.84 14.49 6.46
C GLU A 190 -13.28 15.38 5.30
N MET A 191 -13.94 14.82 4.29
CA MET A 191 -14.49 15.60 3.18
C MET A 191 -15.57 16.59 3.65
N LYS A 192 -16.40 16.21 4.63
CA LYS A 192 -17.41 17.09 5.23
C LYS A 192 -16.76 18.24 5.98
N LEU A 193 -15.80 17.91 6.86
CA LEU A 193 -15.07 18.92 7.62
C LEU A 193 -14.45 19.96 6.69
N LEU A 194 -13.76 19.54 5.63
CA LEU A 194 -13.14 20.45 4.67
C LEU A 194 -14.17 21.29 3.90
N ALA A 195 -15.31 20.71 3.54
CA ALA A 195 -16.39 21.44 2.89
C ALA A 195 -17.00 22.51 3.82
N ASP A 196 -17.21 22.16 5.11
CA ASP A 196 -17.74 23.07 6.14
C ASP A 196 -16.75 24.22 6.44
N MET A 197 -15.43 23.94 6.39
CA MET A 197 -14.38 24.95 6.48
C MET A 197 -14.36 25.90 5.26
N GLY A 198 -15.06 25.54 4.19
CA GLY A 198 -15.16 26.34 2.97
C GLY A 198 -13.89 26.44 2.15
N VAL A 199 -12.93 25.52 2.31
CA VAL A 199 -11.68 25.45 1.54
C VAL A 199 -11.91 24.98 0.10
N MET A 200 -10.94 25.22 -0.78
CA MET A 200 -10.91 24.62 -2.11
C MET A 200 -10.34 23.19 -2.01
N ILE A 201 -11.12 22.19 -2.35
CA ILE A 201 -10.70 20.77 -2.31
C ILE A 201 -10.24 20.33 -3.71
N VAL A 202 -9.01 19.84 -3.79
CA VAL A 202 -8.45 19.15 -4.97
C VAL A 202 -8.38 17.66 -4.68
N ASP A 203 -9.31 16.89 -5.21
CA ASP A 203 -9.40 15.44 -4.94
C ASP A 203 -8.57 14.65 -5.96
N THR A 204 -7.39 14.20 -5.54
CA THR A 204 -6.48 13.39 -6.37
C THR A 204 -6.75 11.89 -6.25
N THR A 205 -7.75 11.47 -5.49
CA THR A 205 -8.09 10.06 -5.28
C THR A 205 -8.01 9.26 -6.58
N CYS A 206 -7.25 8.19 -6.55
CA CYS A 206 -7.08 7.28 -7.68
C CYS A 206 -8.45 6.72 -8.14
N PRO A 207 -8.73 6.68 -9.45
CA PRO A 207 -9.98 6.10 -9.96
C PRO A 207 -10.23 4.65 -9.53
N TRP A 208 -9.17 3.85 -9.32
CA TRP A 208 -9.29 2.48 -8.84
C TRP A 208 -9.77 2.43 -7.38
N VAL A 209 -9.28 3.33 -6.50
CA VAL A 209 -9.81 3.49 -5.14
C VAL A 209 -11.28 3.88 -5.17
N SER A 210 -11.64 4.87 -6.00
CA SER A 210 -13.06 5.27 -6.18
C SER A 210 -13.94 4.12 -6.70
N ARG A 211 -13.39 3.16 -7.46
CA ARG A 211 -14.11 1.96 -7.90
C ARG A 211 -14.44 1.03 -6.73
N VAL A 212 -13.51 0.89 -5.76
CA VAL A 212 -13.78 0.15 -4.51
C VAL A 212 -14.91 0.81 -3.73
N TRP A 213 -14.88 2.14 -3.57
CA TRP A 213 -15.97 2.89 -2.92
C TRP A 213 -17.33 2.66 -3.58
N ASN A 214 -17.39 2.63 -4.92
CA ASN A 214 -18.61 2.30 -5.66
C ASN A 214 -19.09 0.87 -5.41
N SER A 215 -18.18 -0.08 -5.13
CA SER A 215 -18.54 -1.45 -4.77
C SER A 215 -19.16 -1.51 -3.39
N VAL A 216 -18.53 -0.86 -2.41
CA VAL A 216 -19.01 -0.75 -1.03
C VAL A 216 -20.38 -0.03 -0.96
N ASP A 217 -20.57 1.03 -1.74
CA ASP A 217 -21.88 1.70 -1.89
C ASP A 217 -22.97 0.74 -2.45
N ARG A 218 -22.63 -0.14 -3.40
CA ARG A 218 -23.57 -1.17 -3.87
C ARG A 218 -23.94 -2.18 -2.78
N HIS A 219 -22.96 -2.57 -1.93
CA HIS A 219 -23.23 -3.42 -0.77
C HIS A 219 -24.24 -2.74 0.15
N ALA A 220 -24.02 -1.47 0.49
CA ALA A 220 -24.92 -0.69 1.36
C ALA A 220 -26.35 -0.62 0.81
N ARG A 221 -26.53 -0.38 -0.51
CA ARG A 221 -27.85 -0.34 -1.17
C ARG A 221 -28.56 -1.70 -1.17
N LYS A 222 -27.82 -2.78 -1.19
CA LYS A 222 -28.33 -4.16 -1.07
C LYS A 222 -28.51 -4.61 0.37
N GLN A 223 -28.22 -3.75 1.34
CA GLN A 223 -28.19 -4.08 2.79
C GLN A 223 -27.19 -5.19 3.15
N PHE A 224 -26.09 -5.27 2.43
CA PHE A 224 -25.00 -6.20 2.68
C PHE A 224 -23.92 -5.52 3.53
N THR A 225 -23.36 -6.26 4.47
CA THR A 225 -22.14 -5.85 5.16
C THR A 225 -20.94 -5.96 4.22
N SER A 226 -20.12 -4.91 4.17
CA SER A 226 -18.88 -4.92 3.39
C SER A 226 -17.78 -5.63 4.17
N ILE A 227 -17.37 -6.80 3.71
CA ILE A 227 -16.12 -7.44 4.14
C ILE A 227 -14.99 -6.81 3.34
N ILE A 228 -14.11 -6.07 4.01
CA ILE A 228 -13.00 -5.36 3.36
C ILE A 228 -11.69 -6.11 3.67
N HIS A 229 -11.10 -6.74 2.66
CA HIS A 229 -9.76 -7.31 2.78
C HIS A 229 -8.73 -6.18 2.76
N GLY A 230 -8.09 -5.92 3.90
CA GLY A 230 -7.17 -4.78 4.05
C GLY A 230 -6.65 -4.63 5.48
N LYS A 231 -5.79 -3.64 5.66
CA LYS A 231 -5.30 -3.23 6.98
C LYS A 231 -6.23 -2.14 7.53
N PHE A 232 -6.87 -2.35 8.66
CA PHE A 232 -7.88 -1.42 9.19
C PHE A 232 -7.30 -0.02 9.54
N GLU A 233 -6.01 0.06 9.84
CA GLU A 233 -5.31 1.33 10.14
C GLU A 233 -4.85 2.07 8.87
N HIS A 234 -4.96 1.48 7.69
CA HIS A 234 -4.49 2.11 6.45
C HIS A 234 -5.51 3.12 5.94
N GLU A 235 -5.05 4.29 5.50
CA GLU A 235 -5.89 5.43 5.09
C GLU A 235 -6.88 5.04 3.97
N GLU A 236 -6.45 4.24 2.99
CA GLU A 236 -7.34 3.74 1.94
C GLU A 236 -8.48 2.88 2.51
N THR A 237 -8.18 2.06 3.52
CA THR A 237 -9.19 1.22 4.18
C THR A 237 -10.15 2.05 4.99
N ILE A 238 -9.64 3.05 5.74
CA ILE A 238 -10.45 4.02 6.50
C ILE A 238 -11.37 4.79 5.54
N ALA A 239 -10.81 5.33 4.44
CA ALA A 239 -11.59 6.01 3.42
C ALA A 239 -12.67 5.10 2.83
N THR A 240 -12.32 3.86 2.44
CA THR A 240 -13.26 2.88 1.87
C THR A 240 -14.36 2.51 2.87
N ALA A 241 -14.01 2.26 4.13
CA ALA A 241 -14.95 1.92 5.20
C ALA A 241 -15.97 3.04 5.45
N SER A 242 -15.57 4.30 5.30
CA SER A 242 -16.47 5.46 5.46
C SER A 242 -17.60 5.51 4.42
N PHE A 243 -17.47 4.82 3.28
CA PHE A 243 -18.53 4.67 2.27
C PHE A 243 -19.46 3.49 2.54
N ALA A 244 -19.16 2.63 3.52
CA ALA A 244 -20.00 1.50 3.90
C ALA A 244 -21.03 1.91 4.95
N LYS A 245 -22.23 1.31 4.89
CA LYS A 245 -23.21 1.41 5.96
C LYS A 245 -22.83 0.51 7.14
N THR A 246 -22.40 -0.70 6.81
CA THR A 246 -21.91 -1.70 7.75
C THR A 246 -20.70 -2.39 7.16
N TYR A 247 -19.63 -2.51 7.91
CA TYR A 247 -18.40 -3.15 7.45
C TYR A 247 -17.69 -3.97 8.52
N LEU A 248 -16.88 -4.89 8.04
CA LEU A 248 -15.88 -5.62 8.79
C LEU A 248 -14.59 -5.70 7.97
N VAL A 249 -13.46 -5.30 8.54
CA VAL A 249 -12.16 -5.42 7.90
C VAL A 249 -11.51 -6.72 8.34
N VAL A 250 -10.98 -7.47 7.39
CA VAL A 250 -10.17 -8.68 7.60
C VAL A 250 -8.82 -8.50 6.93
N LYS A 251 -7.74 -8.78 7.65
CA LYS A 251 -6.39 -8.49 7.15
C LYS A 251 -5.81 -9.61 6.29
N ASP A 252 -6.29 -10.85 6.45
CA ASP A 252 -5.76 -12.04 5.80
C ASP A 252 -6.79 -13.16 5.73
N ILE A 253 -6.46 -14.24 5.00
CA ILE A 253 -7.31 -15.43 4.86
C ILE A 253 -7.57 -16.15 6.21
N LYS A 254 -6.69 -16.00 7.20
CA LYS A 254 -6.87 -16.63 8.53
C LYS A 254 -7.96 -15.92 9.31
N GLU A 255 -7.98 -14.58 9.28
CA GLU A 255 -9.08 -13.81 9.87
C GLU A 255 -10.39 -14.04 9.13
N ALA A 256 -10.37 -14.07 7.79
CA ALA A 256 -11.54 -14.38 6.99
C ALA A 256 -12.12 -15.76 7.34
N ARG A 257 -11.26 -16.78 7.48
CA ARG A 257 -11.68 -18.13 7.90
C ARG A 257 -12.33 -18.12 9.28
N TRP A 258 -11.74 -17.41 10.21
CA TRP A 258 -12.28 -17.29 11.56
C TRP A 258 -13.68 -16.64 11.56
N VAL A 259 -13.91 -15.61 10.72
CA VAL A 259 -15.23 -15.00 10.51
C VAL A 259 -16.21 -16.01 9.90
N CYS A 260 -15.79 -16.77 8.91
CA CYS A 260 -16.60 -17.80 8.26
C CYS A 260 -17.02 -18.92 9.24
N ASP A 261 -16.08 -19.37 10.09
CA ASP A 261 -16.38 -20.34 11.15
C ASP A 261 -17.41 -19.78 12.14
N TYR A 262 -17.31 -18.49 12.51
CA TYR A 262 -18.31 -17.82 13.33
C TYR A 262 -19.70 -17.79 12.65
N ILE A 263 -19.79 -17.43 11.37
CA ILE A 263 -21.03 -17.41 10.57
C ILE A 263 -21.73 -18.78 10.59
N LEU A 264 -20.95 -19.86 10.59
CA LEU A 264 -21.44 -21.25 10.63
C LEU A 264 -21.65 -21.79 12.05
N ASN A 265 -21.59 -20.93 13.07
CA ASN A 265 -21.66 -21.29 14.49
C ASN A 265 -20.61 -22.34 14.93
N ARG A 266 -19.40 -22.25 14.36
CA ARG A 266 -18.27 -23.12 14.66
C ARG A 266 -17.31 -22.43 15.63
N GLY A 267 -17.56 -22.53 16.91
CA GLY A 267 -16.61 -22.29 17.99
C GLY A 267 -16.66 -20.95 18.70
N ALA A 268 -16.54 -19.81 18.03
CA ALA A 268 -16.39 -18.52 18.73
C ALA A 268 -17.71 -17.92 19.23
N THR A 269 -17.66 -17.27 20.40
CA THR A 269 -18.78 -16.49 20.95
C THR A 269 -18.81 -15.08 20.37
N LYS A 270 -19.97 -14.39 20.46
CA LYS A 270 -20.11 -12.97 20.08
C LYS A 270 -19.10 -12.07 20.81
N THR A 271 -18.85 -12.32 22.11
CA THR A 271 -17.90 -11.56 22.92
C THR A 271 -16.47 -11.70 22.39
N GLU A 272 -16.08 -12.92 22.02
CA GLU A 272 -14.75 -13.17 21.42
C GLU A 272 -14.62 -12.52 20.06
N PHE A 273 -15.68 -12.55 19.23
CA PHE A 273 -15.74 -11.86 17.96
C PHE A 273 -15.47 -10.36 18.11
N MET A 274 -16.25 -9.69 18.96
CA MET A 274 -16.15 -8.25 19.20
C MET A 274 -14.79 -7.85 19.79
N ARG A 275 -14.21 -8.70 20.63
CA ARG A 275 -12.85 -8.49 21.17
C ARG A 275 -11.77 -8.59 20.08
N LYS A 276 -11.89 -9.59 19.18
CA LYS A 276 -10.91 -9.84 18.11
C LYS A 276 -10.91 -8.72 17.08
N PHE A 277 -12.08 -8.24 16.68
CA PHE A 277 -12.25 -7.22 15.65
C PHE A 277 -12.57 -5.83 16.21
N LYS A 278 -12.18 -5.53 17.44
CA LYS A 278 -12.56 -4.33 18.20
C LYS A 278 -12.49 -3.00 17.42
N ASN A 279 -11.48 -2.84 16.55
CA ASN A 279 -11.25 -1.61 15.77
C ASN A 279 -11.51 -1.79 14.27
N ALA A 280 -11.98 -2.97 13.87
CA ALA A 280 -12.06 -3.39 12.48
C ALA A 280 -13.50 -3.48 11.95
N HIS A 281 -14.47 -2.94 12.65
CA HIS A 281 -15.90 -2.95 12.27
C HIS A 281 -16.56 -1.59 12.44
N SER A 282 -17.69 -1.39 11.77
CA SER A 282 -18.53 -0.19 11.89
C SER A 282 -19.15 -0.03 13.28
N ASP A 283 -19.46 1.20 13.67
CA ASP A 283 -20.19 1.49 14.91
C ASP A 283 -21.55 0.78 14.92
N GLY A 284 -21.89 0.18 16.08
CA GLY A 284 -23.14 -0.57 16.25
C GLY A 284 -23.22 -1.90 15.50
N PHE A 285 -22.10 -2.41 15.02
CA PHE A 285 -22.02 -3.72 14.34
C PHE A 285 -22.43 -4.86 15.27
N ASP A 286 -23.35 -5.71 14.78
CA ASP A 286 -23.76 -6.94 15.43
C ASP A 286 -23.43 -8.15 14.54
N PRO A 287 -22.39 -8.96 14.86
CA PRO A 287 -21.97 -10.06 14.00
C PRO A 287 -23.04 -11.13 13.77
N VAL A 288 -24.01 -11.28 14.68
CA VAL A 288 -25.12 -12.24 14.52
C VAL A 288 -26.07 -11.78 13.42
N LYS A 289 -26.34 -10.49 13.35
CA LYS A 289 -27.30 -9.89 12.43
C LYS A 289 -26.64 -9.44 11.13
N ASP A 290 -25.48 -8.76 11.26
CA ASP A 290 -24.88 -8.06 10.13
C ASP A 290 -24.05 -8.99 9.22
N LEU A 291 -23.70 -10.21 9.68
CA LEU A 291 -23.05 -11.22 8.86
C LEU A 291 -24.01 -12.19 8.15
N ASP A 292 -25.30 -11.86 8.08
CA ASP A 292 -26.29 -12.65 7.34
C ASP A 292 -26.20 -12.47 5.82
N ALA A 293 -25.80 -11.27 5.39
CA ALA A 293 -25.55 -10.96 3.98
C ALA A 293 -24.29 -10.11 3.82
N VAL A 294 -23.35 -10.55 3.01
CA VAL A 294 -22.03 -9.93 2.89
C VAL A 294 -21.63 -9.67 1.43
N GLY A 295 -20.93 -8.57 1.24
CA GLY A 295 -20.24 -8.25 -0.01
C GLY A 295 -18.75 -8.11 0.22
N VAL A 296 -17.90 -8.63 -0.69
CA VAL A 296 -16.44 -8.58 -0.54
C VAL A 296 -15.85 -7.44 -1.37
N ALA A 297 -14.99 -6.64 -0.73
CA ALA A 297 -14.18 -5.59 -1.32
C ALA A 297 -12.73 -5.69 -0.79
N ASN A 298 -11.80 -4.93 -1.34
CA ASN A 298 -10.40 -4.96 -0.89
C ASN A 298 -9.75 -3.58 -0.96
N GLN A 299 -8.77 -3.35 -0.10
CA GLN A 299 -7.76 -2.32 -0.28
C GLN A 299 -6.98 -2.63 -1.56
N THR A 300 -6.76 -1.63 -2.43
CA THR A 300 -6.25 -1.84 -3.80
C THR A 300 -4.85 -2.45 -3.87
N THR A 301 -4.10 -2.39 -2.78
CA THR A 301 -2.72 -2.87 -2.68
C THR A 301 -2.59 -4.33 -2.18
N MET A 302 -3.69 -4.99 -1.80
CA MET A 302 -3.67 -6.36 -1.28
C MET A 302 -3.31 -7.40 -2.34
N LEU A 303 -2.86 -8.58 -1.90
CA LEU A 303 -2.55 -9.70 -2.79
C LEU A 303 -3.81 -10.21 -3.48
N LYS A 304 -3.80 -10.24 -4.82
CA LYS A 304 -4.95 -10.69 -5.63
C LYS A 304 -5.40 -12.10 -5.27
N GLY A 305 -4.45 -13.04 -5.26
CA GLY A 305 -4.77 -14.44 -4.98
C GLY A 305 -5.40 -14.63 -3.61
N GLU A 306 -4.97 -13.85 -2.60
CA GLU A 306 -5.56 -13.91 -1.27
C GLU A 306 -6.96 -13.27 -1.23
N THR A 307 -7.15 -12.13 -1.91
CA THR A 307 -8.48 -11.51 -2.05
C THR A 307 -9.48 -12.46 -2.73
N GLU A 308 -9.06 -13.13 -3.81
CA GLU A 308 -9.89 -14.12 -4.51
C GLU A 308 -10.20 -15.34 -3.62
N ALA A 309 -9.22 -15.82 -2.85
CA ALA A 309 -9.40 -16.92 -1.90
C ALA A 309 -10.38 -16.55 -0.78
N ILE A 310 -10.29 -15.32 -0.25
CA ILE A 310 -11.23 -14.78 0.74
C ILE A 310 -12.63 -14.70 0.13
N GLY A 311 -12.79 -14.17 -1.08
CA GLY A 311 -14.08 -14.12 -1.78
C GLY A 311 -14.72 -15.49 -1.91
N LYS A 312 -13.97 -16.48 -2.42
CA LYS A 312 -14.43 -17.87 -2.54
C LYS A 312 -14.76 -18.52 -1.19
N LEU A 313 -14.03 -18.17 -0.13
CA LEU A 313 -14.29 -18.68 1.21
C LEU A 313 -15.66 -18.19 1.72
N PHE A 314 -15.93 -16.87 1.63
CA PHE A 314 -17.24 -16.32 1.99
C PHE A 314 -18.37 -16.86 1.12
N GLU A 315 -18.17 -17.00 -0.18
CA GLU A 315 -19.15 -17.60 -1.10
C GLU A 315 -19.57 -18.99 -0.64
N ARG A 316 -18.60 -19.89 -0.37
CA ARG A 316 -18.86 -21.25 0.13
C ARG A 316 -19.56 -21.23 1.48
N THR A 317 -19.15 -20.34 2.39
CA THR A 317 -19.77 -20.19 3.71
C THR A 317 -21.23 -19.78 3.60
N MET A 318 -21.56 -18.83 2.70
CA MET A 318 -22.94 -18.41 2.48
C MET A 318 -23.78 -19.46 1.76
N MET A 319 -23.18 -20.23 0.83
CA MET A 319 -23.85 -21.40 0.25
C MET A 319 -24.17 -22.47 1.29
N GLU A 320 -23.25 -22.75 2.20
CA GLU A 320 -23.43 -23.71 3.27
C GLU A 320 -24.55 -23.28 4.24
N LYS A 321 -24.55 -21.99 4.63
CA LYS A 321 -25.54 -21.46 5.59
C LYS A 321 -26.95 -21.32 5.00
N HIS A 322 -27.07 -20.85 3.76
CA HIS A 322 -28.37 -20.42 3.18
C HIS A 322 -28.84 -21.26 1.99
N GLY A 323 -28.01 -22.20 1.52
CA GLY A 323 -28.26 -22.97 0.30
C GLY A 323 -27.92 -22.23 -0.98
N VAL A 324 -27.57 -22.98 -2.03
CA VAL A 324 -27.12 -22.45 -3.34
C VAL A 324 -28.18 -21.53 -3.97
N GLN A 325 -29.47 -21.89 -3.87
CA GLN A 325 -30.57 -21.12 -4.46
C GLN A 325 -30.78 -19.74 -3.84
N ASN A 326 -30.29 -19.50 -2.63
CA ASN A 326 -30.43 -18.22 -1.92
C ASN A 326 -29.14 -17.40 -1.96
N LEU A 327 -28.05 -17.91 -2.53
CA LEU A 327 -26.73 -17.28 -2.51
C LEU A 327 -26.77 -15.79 -2.94
N GLY A 328 -27.49 -15.46 -4.01
CA GLY A 328 -27.58 -14.10 -4.50
C GLY A 328 -28.24 -13.07 -3.56
N LYS A 329 -28.95 -13.57 -2.51
CA LYS A 329 -29.54 -12.72 -1.46
C LYS A 329 -28.58 -12.48 -0.29
N HIS A 330 -27.54 -13.31 -0.14
CA HIS A 330 -26.64 -13.31 1.00
C HIS A 330 -25.16 -13.08 0.64
N TYR A 331 -24.82 -13.15 -0.65
CA TYR A 331 -23.44 -12.95 -1.11
C TYR A 331 -23.37 -12.11 -2.37
N PHE A 332 -22.43 -11.18 -2.39
CA PHE A 332 -22.14 -10.34 -3.56
C PHE A 332 -20.64 -10.03 -3.63
N VAL A 333 -20.07 -10.19 -4.81
CA VAL A 333 -18.66 -9.86 -5.06
C VAL A 333 -18.52 -9.04 -6.33
N THR A 334 -17.61 -8.07 -6.31
CA THR A 334 -17.16 -7.34 -7.48
C THR A 334 -15.65 -7.37 -7.53
N ASN A 335 -15.10 -7.51 -8.75
CA ASN A 335 -13.64 -7.40 -8.91
C ASN A 335 -13.21 -5.94 -8.68
N THR A 336 -12.55 -5.70 -7.56
CA THR A 336 -12.00 -4.40 -7.14
C THR A 336 -10.47 -4.39 -7.08
N ILE A 337 -9.81 -5.45 -7.57
CA ILE A 337 -8.36 -5.58 -7.60
C ILE A 337 -7.77 -4.56 -8.57
N CYS A 338 -6.71 -3.87 -8.13
CA CYS A 338 -5.99 -2.91 -8.96
C CYS A 338 -5.04 -3.62 -9.94
N GLY A 339 -5.21 -3.38 -11.25
CA GLY A 339 -4.35 -3.96 -12.29
C GLY A 339 -2.87 -3.62 -12.10
N ALA A 340 -2.56 -2.37 -11.77
CA ALA A 340 -1.17 -1.96 -11.54
C ALA A 340 -0.50 -2.67 -10.35
N THR A 341 -1.26 -2.97 -9.29
CA THR A 341 -0.77 -3.80 -8.16
C THR A 341 -0.51 -5.23 -8.63
N GLN A 342 -1.43 -5.79 -9.40
CA GLN A 342 -1.30 -7.16 -9.93
C GLN A 342 -0.10 -7.32 -10.86
N GLU A 343 0.09 -6.39 -11.79
CA GLU A 343 1.23 -6.42 -12.74
C GLU A 343 2.57 -6.49 -12.01
N ARG A 344 2.73 -5.71 -10.90
CA ARG A 344 3.96 -5.74 -10.09
C ARG A 344 4.13 -7.04 -9.34
N GLN A 345 3.04 -7.61 -8.83
CA GLN A 345 3.07 -8.92 -8.16
C GLN A 345 3.40 -10.05 -9.14
N ASP A 346 2.94 -9.96 -10.37
CA ASP A 346 3.26 -10.95 -11.42
C ASP A 346 4.70 -10.77 -11.91
N ALA A 347 5.17 -9.53 -12.08
CA ALA A 347 6.53 -9.24 -12.50
C ALA A 347 7.58 -9.71 -11.48
N ILE A 348 7.34 -9.53 -10.18
CA ILE A 348 8.28 -10.03 -9.15
C ILE A 348 8.30 -11.56 -9.11
N ARG A 349 7.16 -12.25 -9.33
CA ARG A 349 7.15 -13.72 -9.40
C ARG A 349 7.97 -14.24 -10.57
N LYS A 350 7.83 -13.63 -11.77
CA LYS A 350 8.68 -13.95 -12.93
C LYS A 350 10.16 -13.76 -12.62
N LEU A 351 10.50 -12.64 -11.95
CA LEU A 351 11.88 -12.35 -11.58
C LEU A 351 12.44 -13.38 -10.58
N ILE A 352 11.63 -13.84 -9.63
CA ILE A 352 11.96 -14.90 -8.67
C ILE A 352 12.20 -16.25 -9.38
N ASP A 353 11.42 -16.58 -10.39
CA ASP A 353 11.58 -17.80 -11.19
C ASP A 353 12.93 -17.84 -11.92
N GLU A 354 13.55 -16.69 -12.17
CA GLU A 354 14.91 -16.58 -12.71
C GLU A 354 16.00 -16.80 -11.66
N LYS A 355 15.65 -17.04 -10.40
CA LYS A 355 16.52 -17.38 -9.27
C LYS A 355 17.67 -16.39 -9.06
N PRO A 356 17.38 -15.09 -8.84
CA PRO A 356 18.43 -14.15 -8.45
C PRO A 356 19.03 -14.53 -7.08
N ASP A 357 20.28 -14.19 -6.88
CA ASP A 357 20.97 -14.44 -5.61
C ASP A 357 20.45 -13.53 -4.48
N ILE A 358 20.06 -12.31 -4.84
CA ILE A 358 19.54 -11.28 -3.93
C ILE A 358 18.38 -10.56 -4.59
N MET A 359 17.39 -10.16 -3.80
CA MET A 359 16.31 -9.26 -4.21
C MET A 359 16.40 -7.92 -3.49
N ILE A 360 16.27 -6.82 -4.21
CA ILE A 360 16.11 -5.47 -3.64
C ILE A 360 14.73 -4.94 -4.02
N ILE A 361 13.97 -4.58 -2.99
CA ILE A 361 12.63 -4.03 -3.13
C ILE A 361 12.68 -2.55 -2.74
N VAL A 362 12.45 -1.66 -3.71
CA VAL A 362 12.57 -0.21 -3.50
C VAL A 362 11.21 0.43 -3.27
N GLY A 363 11.07 1.21 -2.20
CA GLY A 363 9.84 1.98 -1.96
C GLY A 363 9.60 2.35 -0.51
N GLY A 364 8.76 3.35 -0.28
CA GLY A 364 8.49 3.92 1.04
C GLY A 364 8.03 2.88 2.06
N PHE A 365 8.51 3.02 3.28
CA PHE A 365 8.27 2.07 4.39
C PHE A 365 6.81 2.02 4.88
N ASN A 366 5.97 2.97 4.44
CA ASN A 366 4.52 2.97 4.70
C ASN A 366 3.72 2.38 3.53
N SER A 367 4.39 2.02 2.41
CA SER A 367 3.73 1.50 1.22
C SER A 367 3.30 0.05 1.39
N SER A 368 2.00 -0.19 1.44
CA SER A 368 1.42 -1.54 1.48
C SER A 368 1.76 -2.36 0.22
N ASN A 369 1.81 -1.72 -0.97
CA ASN A 369 2.23 -2.40 -2.20
C ASN A 369 3.66 -2.92 -2.09
N THR A 370 4.60 -2.07 -1.61
CA THR A 370 6.02 -2.46 -1.44
C THR A 370 6.18 -3.56 -0.38
N SER A 371 5.42 -3.48 0.73
CA SER A 371 5.40 -4.52 1.77
C SER A 371 5.03 -5.89 1.20
N HIS A 372 4.05 -5.98 0.31
CA HIS A 372 3.65 -7.24 -0.33
C HIS A 372 4.68 -7.76 -1.34
N LEU A 373 5.42 -6.88 -2.02
CA LEU A 373 6.54 -7.32 -2.88
C LEU A 373 7.67 -7.93 -2.04
N GLN A 374 7.97 -7.33 -0.88
CA GLN A 374 8.92 -7.91 0.09
C GLN A 374 8.44 -9.28 0.60
N GLU A 375 7.16 -9.39 0.98
CA GLU A 375 6.54 -10.64 1.44
C GLU A 375 6.66 -11.77 0.40
N ILE A 376 6.41 -11.48 -0.88
CA ILE A 376 6.55 -12.44 -1.98
C ILE A 376 7.99 -12.96 -2.07
N SER A 377 8.99 -12.10 -1.92
CA SER A 377 10.41 -12.49 -1.94
C SER A 377 10.80 -13.31 -0.71
N GLU A 378 10.32 -12.93 0.49
CA GLU A 378 10.56 -13.67 1.73
C GLU A 378 9.97 -15.09 1.68
N VAL A 379 8.75 -15.23 1.12
CA VAL A 379 8.10 -16.54 0.92
C VAL A 379 8.90 -17.42 -0.05
N ALA A 380 9.52 -16.83 -1.07
CA ALA A 380 10.39 -17.54 -2.00
C ALA A 380 11.76 -17.93 -1.39
N SER A 381 12.04 -17.50 -0.16
CA SER A 381 13.30 -17.78 0.56
C SER A 381 14.55 -17.25 -0.14
N ILE A 382 14.40 -16.16 -0.92
CA ILE A 382 15.54 -15.45 -1.51
C ILE A 382 15.94 -14.33 -0.54
N PRO A 383 17.25 -14.12 -0.26
CA PRO A 383 17.72 -12.97 0.49
C PRO A 383 17.16 -11.68 -0.11
N SER A 384 16.35 -10.95 0.65
CA SER A 384 15.62 -9.80 0.15
C SER A 384 15.67 -8.61 1.10
N TYR A 385 15.86 -7.42 0.54
CA TYR A 385 16.08 -6.20 1.30
C TYR A 385 15.14 -5.10 0.79
N TRP A 386 14.22 -4.67 1.64
CA TRP A 386 13.34 -3.54 1.37
C TRP A 386 13.99 -2.25 1.84
N VAL A 387 14.25 -1.33 0.90
CA VAL A 387 14.87 -0.02 1.13
C VAL A 387 13.96 1.09 0.61
N ASP A 388 13.91 2.22 1.31
CA ASP A 388 13.13 3.38 0.87
C ASP A 388 13.95 4.36 0.04
N THR A 389 15.26 4.44 0.28
CA THR A 389 16.22 5.29 -0.45
C THR A 389 17.57 4.60 -0.58
N ALA A 390 18.45 5.15 -1.41
CA ALA A 390 19.84 4.68 -1.56
C ALA A 390 20.68 4.85 -0.29
N ASP A 391 20.30 5.76 0.62
CA ASP A 391 21.01 6.02 1.88
C ASP A 391 21.00 4.83 2.84
N ARG A 392 20.12 3.85 2.56
CA ARG A 392 20.08 2.57 3.29
C ARG A 392 21.26 1.66 2.99
N ILE A 393 22.02 1.96 1.94
CA ILE A 393 23.19 1.20 1.50
C ILE A 393 24.45 1.98 1.87
N ASP A 394 25.15 1.51 2.91
CA ASP A 394 26.48 2.02 3.23
C ASP A 394 27.51 1.42 2.26
N THR A 395 27.91 2.23 1.28
CA THR A 395 28.86 1.81 0.23
C THR A 395 30.29 1.67 0.74
N GLU A 396 30.62 2.19 1.95
CA GLU A 396 31.93 2.06 2.55
C GLU A 396 32.08 0.76 3.33
N SER A 397 31.10 0.40 4.16
CA SER A 397 31.19 -0.75 5.05
C SER A 397 30.51 -2.02 4.49
N ASN A 398 29.97 -2.00 3.27
CA ASN A 398 29.17 -3.09 2.71
C ASN A 398 28.03 -3.53 3.64
N ARG A 399 27.29 -2.54 4.16
CA ARG A 399 26.16 -2.73 5.07
C ARG A 399 24.88 -2.21 4.43
N ILE A 400 23.76 -2.88 4.71
CA ILE A 400 22.43 -2.45 4.27
C ILE A 400 21.47 -2.41 5.45
N SER A 401 20.75 -1.30 5.60
CA SER A 401 19.65 -1.14 6.54
C SER A 401 18.32 -1.29 5.80
N TRP A 402 17.46 -2.18 6.25
CA TRP A 402 16.28 -2.59 5.50
C TRP A 402 15.09 -2.92 6.40
N LYS A 403 13.89 -2.98 5.82
CA LYS A 403 12.65 -3.29 6.54
C LYS A 403 12.10 -4.65 6.12
N THR A 404 11.65 -5.45 7.08
CA THR A 404 10.95 -6.72 6.81
C THR A 404 9.49 -6.46 6.42
N SER A 405 8.83 -7.44 5.79
CA SER A 405 7.38 -7.39 5.53
C SER A 405 6.54 -7.26 6.83
N CYS A 406 7.07 -7.74 7.95
CA CYS A 406 6.47 -7.60 9.29
C CYS A 406 6.67 -6.21 9.91
N GLY A 407 7.41 -5.30 9.25
CA GLY A 407 7.62 -3.92 9.71
C GLY A 407 8.84 -3.71 10.61
N GLU A 408 9.68 -4.71 10.84
CA GLU A 408 10.91 -4.60 11.63
C GLU A 408 12.05 -4.00 10.81
N MET A 409 12.77 -3.03 11.37
CA MET A 409 14.04 -2.56 10.79
C MET A 409 15.16 -3.51 11.15
N ARG A 410 15.97 -3.86 10.17
CA ARG A 410 17.14 -4.74 10.30
C ARG A 410 18.35 -4.14 9.60
N GLU A 411 19.50 -4.65 9.97
CA GLU A 411 20.78 -4.33 9.35
C GLU A 411 21.51 -5.60 9.00
N THR A 412 22.17 -5.63 7.83
CA THR A 412 22.95 -6.77 7.36
C THR A 412 24.33 -6.29 6.93
N GLU A 413 25.37 -6.84 7.54
CA GLU A 413 26.76 -6.64 7.16
C GLU A 413 27.17 -7.63 6.07
N ASN A 414 28.10 -7.20 5.20
CA ASN A 414 28.58 -8.01 4.08
C ASN A 414 27.45 -8.55 3.19
N TRP A 415 26.38 -7.73 3.03
CA TRP A 415 25.17 -8.12 2.32
C TRP A 415 25.39 -8.38 0.82
N LEU A 416 26.41 -7.74 0.23
CA LEU A 416 26.79 -7.89 -1.17
C LEU A 416 28.04 -8.76 -1.26
N PRO A 417 27.95 -10.03 -1.72
CA PRO A 417 29.11 -10.94 -1.85
C PRO A 417 30.16 -10.42 -2.84
N GLN A 418 31.38 -10.92 -2.78
CA GLN A 418 32.47 -10.56 -3.69
C GLN A 418 32.44 -11.29 -5.04
N ASP A 419 31.84 -12.46 -5.09
CA ASP A 419 31.69 -13.26 -6.32
C ASP A 419 30.69 -12.62 -7.29
N SER A 420 30.73 -13.04 -8.55
CA SER A 420 29.71 -12.61 -9.51
C SER A 420 28.33 -13.04 -9.03
N LEU A 421 27.35 -12.13 -9.07
CA LEU A 421 26.00 -12.39 -8.58
C LEU A 421 24.96 -11.71 -9.44
N THR A 422 23.74 -12.23 -9.34
CA THR A 422 22.54 -11.66 -9.94
C THR A 422 21.67 -11.00 -8.86
N VAL A 423 21.37 -9.73 -9.03
CA VAL A 423 20.49 -8.97 -8.14
C VAL A 423 19.19 -8.64 -8.87
N GLY A 424 18.09 -9.19 -8.37
CA GLY A 424 16.76 -8.85 -8.82
C GLY A 424 16.29 -7.54 -8.18
N ILE A 425 15.77 -6.63 -8.99
CA ILE A 425 15.28 -5.32 -8.53
C ILE A 425 13.82 -5.15 -8.90
N THR A 426 13.01 -4.72 -7.94
CA THR A 426 11.65 -4.25 -8.18
C THR A 426 11.33 -3.06 -7.29
N SER A 427 10.23 -2.38 -7.58
CA SER A 427 9.79 -1.28 -6.71
C SER A 427 8.28 -1.14 -6.64
N GLY A 428 7.82 -0.53 -5.53
CA GLY A 428 6.41 -0.26 -5.31
C GLY A 428 5.83 0.77 -6.27
N ALA A 429 4.49 0.75 -6.40
CA ALA A 429 3.71 1.63 -7.30
C ALA A 429 3.83 3.14 -7.00
N SER A 430 4.43 3.50 -5.88
CA SER A 430 4.69 4.87 -5.44
C SER A 430 6.17 5.30 -5.53
N THR A 431 7.01 4.56 -6.26
CA THR A 431 8.47 4.81 -6.32
C THR A 431 8.87 5.39 -7.67
N PRO A 432 9.42 6.62 -7.73
CA PRO A 432 9.97 7.19 -8.96
C PRO A 432 11.18 6.39 -9.48
N ASP A 433 11.37 6.37 -10.80
CA ASP A 433 12.52 5.71 -11.43
C ASP A 433 13.86 6.23 -10.89
N LYS A 434 13.95 7.53 -10.56
CA LYS A 434 15.17 8.13 -10.00
C LYS A 434 15.58 7.54 -8.65
N VAL A 435 14.63 7.15 -7.82
CA VAL A 435 14.91 6.48 -6.53
C VAL A 435 15.50 5.09 -6.80
N VAL A 436 14.96 4.36 -7.76
CA VAL A 436 15.49 3.06 -8.19
C VAL A 436 16.90 3.22 -8.76
N GLU A 437 17.10 4.22 -9.62
CA GLU A 437 18.41 4.53 -10.20
C GLU A 437 19.47 4.80 -9.14
N ASN A 438 19.17 5.63 -8.14
CA ASN A 438 20.08 5.92 -7.03
C ASN A 438 20.46 4.65 -6.25
N VAL A 439 19.52 3.73 -6.04
CA VAL A 439 19.79 2.43 -5.40
C VAL A 439 20.72 1.57 -6.27
N LEU A 440 20.48 1.51 -7.58
CA LEU A 440 21.36 0.80 -8.52
C LEU A 440 22.79 1.36 -8.52
N GLU A 441 22.92 2.68 -8.54
CA GLU A 441 24.22 3.35 -8.46
C GLU A 441 24.95 3.03 -7.15
N ALA A 442 24.24 3.00 -6.02
CA ALA A 442 24.80 2.64 -4.73
C ALA A 442 25.31 1.18 -4.71
N ILE A 443 24.58 0.23 -5.32
CA ILE A 443 25.01 -1.16 -5.47
C ILE A 443 26.32 -1.25 -6.26
N PHE A 444 26.40 -0.62 -7.44
CA PHE A 444 27.60 -0.63 -8.25
C PHE A 444 28.78 0.07 -7.57
N LYS A 445 28.53 1.17 -6.87
CA LYS A 445 29.54 1.88 -6.08
C LYS A 445 30.10 1.03 -4.95
N SER A 446 29.23 0.32 -4.19
CA SER A 446 29.65 -0.63 -3.17
C SER A 446 30.57 -1.69 -3.76
N ARG A 447 30.18 -2.24 -4.90
CA ARG A 447 30.95 -3.30 -5.56
C ARG A 447 32.31 -2.83 -6.05
N ALA A 448 32.40 -1.66 -6.66
CA ALA A 448 33.66 -1.06 -7.11
C ALA A 448 34.62 -0.84 -5.93
N LYS A 449 34.13 -0.33 -4.78
CA LYS A 449 34.94 -0.09 -3.58
C LYS A 449 35.46 -1.40 -2.96
N MET A 450 34.65 -2.46 -2.94
CA MET A 450 35.08 -3.77 -2.46
C MET A 450 36.25 -4.32 -3.28
N LYS A 451 36.23 -4.20 -4.62
CA LYS A 451 37.32 -4.63 -5.50
C LYS A 451 38.62 -3.88 -5.19
N VAL A 452 38.56 -2.56 -5.02
CA VAL A 452 39.73 -1.73 -4.68
C VAL A 452 40.35 -2.16 -3.35
N ARG A 453 39.54 -2.41 -2.32
CA ARG A 453 40.03 -2.88 -1.01
C ARG A 453 40.71 -4.26 -1.10
N CYS A 454 40.13 -5.19 -1.86
CA CYS A 454 40.76 -6.50 -2.06
C CYS A 454 42.12 -6.37 -2.75
N THR A 455 42.26 -5.46 -3.71
CA THR A 455 43.53 -5.22 -4.39
C THR A 455 44.59 -4.61 -3.45
N ILE A 456 44.19 -3.70 -2.56
CA ILE A 456 45.11 -3.07 -1.58
C ILE A 456 45.54 -4.07 -0.51
N ASN A 457 44.64 -4.95 -0.03
CA ASN A 457 44.96 -5.93 1.00
C ASN A 457 45.80 -7.11 0.49
N ASN A 458 45.92 -7.29 -0.83
CA ASN A 458 46.74 -8.32 -1.48
C ASN A 458 48.09 -7.78 -1.98
N LEU A 459 48.41 -6.52 -1.74
CA LEU A 459 49.70 -5.84 -1.96
C LEU A 459 50.47 -5.70 -0.65
#